data_c787ab660cac3f7425c4ee0f0acb9a99
#
_entry.id   c787ab660cac3f7425c4ee0f0acb9a99
#
_cell.length_a   1.000
_cell.length_b   1.000
_cell.length_c   1.000
_cell.angle_alpha   90.00
_cell.angle_beta   90.00
_cell.angle_gamma   90.00
#
_symmetry.space_group_name_H-M   'P 1'
#
loop_
_entity.id
_entity.type
_entity.pdbx_description
1 polymer ?
#
loop_
_entity_poly.entity_id
_entity_poly.type
_entity_poly.pdbx_seq_one_letter_code
_entity_poly.pdbx_strand_id
1 'polypeptide(L)'
;MRVIVTGGAGFIGSALVRHLVLDRGYDVLTVDALTYAGNLESLRAVDGRPNHRFLKADICDRPAMESAFASFQPDRVMHLAAESHVDRSITGAADFVQTNVIGTFTLLEAARCYWAGLPDEAKSAFRFLHVSTDEVYGSLGADGLFTEETPYDPSSPYSASKAASDHLAKAWQRTYGLPVVVSNCSNNYGPYHFPEKLIPLTILNALAGEPLPIYGKGDNVRDWLYVEDHARALDLIAERGRVGETYNVGGRNERQNVDVVRHICAVLDRLVPKNRPYDHQISYVTDRPGHDARYAIDASRLEEELGWRAQEDFDSGIEKTVQWYLDNRWWWQPLRDRYDGQRLGLVANAG
;
A
#
# COMPACT_ATOMS: atom_id res chain seq x y z
N MET A 1 -23.45 -5.54 -2.25
CA MET A 1 -22.10 -6.13 -2.47
C MET A 1 -21.41 -6.25 -1.11
N ARG A 2 -20.93 -7.46 -0.75
CA ARG A 2 -20.21 -7.73 0.49
C ARG A 2 -18.74 -7.95 0.19
N VAL A 3 -17.86 -7.14 0.81
CA VAL A 3 -16.42 -7.15 0.52
C VAL A 3 -15.63 -7.36 1.80
N ILE A 4 -14.74 -8.35 1.83
CA ILE A 4 -13.71 -8.46 2.87
C ILE A 4 -12.49 -7.65 2.39
N VAL A 5 -12.01 -6.72 3.24
CA VAL A 5 -10.76 -6.00 3.04
C VAL A 5 -9.78 -6.37 4.15
N THR A 6 -8.71 -7.09 3.83
CA THR A 6 -7.65 -7.39 4.80
C THR A 6 -6.60 -6.27 4.80
N GLY A 7 -6.02 -5.96 5.95
CA GLY A 7 -5.11 -4.80 6.08
C GLY A 7 -5.86 -3.46 6.00
N GLY A 8 -7.17 -3.46 6.28
CA GLY A 8 -8.02 -2.30 6.05
C GLY A 8 -7.86 -1.17 7.07
N ALA A 9 -7.15 -1.37 8.18
CA ALA A 9 -6.76 -0.31 9.11
C ALA A 9 -5.40 0.33 8.77
N GLY A 10 -4.70 -0.20 7.75
CA GLY A 10 -3.46 0.37 7.20
C GLY A 10 -3.73 1.57 6.28
N PHE A 11 -2.67 2.12 5.70
CA PHE A 11 -2.72 3.31 4.84
C PHE A 11 -3.63 3.13 3.61
N ILE A 12 -3.23 2.28 2.66
CA ILE A 12 -4.01 2.05 1.43
C ILE A 12 -5.35 1.37 1.75
N GLY A 13 -5.33 0.40 2.67
CA GLY A 13 -6.53 -0.33 3.06
C GLY A 13 -7.62 0.58 3.63
N SER A 14 -7.28 1.56 4.46
CA SER A 14 -8.26 2.51 5.02
C SER A 14 -8.84 3.45 3.97
N ALA A 15 -8.05 3.88 2.97
CA ALA A 15 -8.56 4.64 1.83
C ALA A 15 -9.57 3.81 1.02
N LEU A 16 -9.23 2.54 0.75
CA LEU A 16 -10.13 1.61 0.07
C LEU A 16 -11.41 1.36 0.87
N VAL A 17 -11.32 1.09 2.17
CA VAL A 17 -12.50 0.88 3.03
C VAL A 17 -13.41 2.11 3.01
N ARG A 18 -12.86 3.34 3.16
CA ARG A 18 -13.65 4.57 3.06
C ARG A 18 -14.35 4.69 1.71
N HIS A 19 -13.63 4.45 0.62
CA HIS A 19 -14.21 4.46 -0.72
C HIS A 19 -15.36 3.45 -0.87
N LEU A 20 -15.16 2.20 -0.48
CA LEU A 20 -16.18 1.15 -0.63
C LEU A 20 -17.43 1.42 0.22
N VAL A 21 -17.25 1.90 1.46
CA VAL A 21 -18.36 2.14 2.39
C VAL A 21 -19.10 3.44 2.06
N LEU A 22 -18.37 4.54 1.78
CA LEU A 22 -18.96 5.87 1.65
C LEU A 22 -19.42 6.16 0.22
N ASP A 23 -18.58 5.84 -0.79
CA ASP A 23 -18.85 6.21 -2.17
C ASP A 23 -19.62 5.10 -2.91
N ARG A 24 -19.30 3.82 -2.61
CA ARG A 24 -19.95 2.67 -3.26
C ARG A 24 -21.16 2.12 -2.48
N GLY A 25 -21.27 2.43 -1.19
CA GLY A 25 -22.33 1.91 -0.33
C GLY A 25 -22.28 0.39 -0.11
N TYR A 26 -21.10 -0.23 -0.24
CA TYR A 26 -20.92 -1.67 -0.05
C TYR A 26 -20.91 -2.04 1.43
N ASP A 27 -21.30 -3.29 1.75
CA ASP A 27 -21.08 -3.89 3.07
C ASP A 27 -19.64 -4.35 3.15
N VAL A 28 -18.87 -3.79 4.08
CA VAL A 28 -17.44 -4.07 4.20
C VAL A 28 -17.12 -4.69 5.56
N LEU A 29 -16.44 -5.84 5.54
CA LEU A 29 -15.75 -6.41 6.69
C LEU A 29 -14.27 -6.08 6.58
N THR A 30 -13.79 -5.17 7.42
CA THR A 30 -12.37 -4.89 7.58
C THR A 30 -11.74 -5.92 8.51
N VAL A 31 -10.70 -6.62 8.05
CA VAL A 31 -9.89 -7.55 8.84
C VAL A 31 -8.49 -6.98 8.98
N ASP A 32 -8.02 -6.78 10.21
CA ASP A 32 -6.68 -6.23 10.47
C ASP A 32 -6.13 -6.74 11.80
N ALA A 33 -4.87 -7.09 11.85
CA ALA A 33 -4.21 -7.55 13.07
C ALA A 33 -3.85 -6.39 14.01
N LEU A 34 -3.91 -5.14 13.53
CA LEU A 34 -3.49 -3.94 14.24
C LEU A 34 -2.03 -4.03 14.71
N THR A 35 -1.14 -4.40 13.79
CA THR A 35 0.31 -4.31 13.99
C THR A 35 0.75 -2.84 14.04
N TYR A 36 2.04 -2.55 13.92
CA TYR A 36 2.56 -1.19 14.12
C TYR A 36 1.94 -0.10 13.21
N ALA A 37 1.55 -0.46 11.99
CA ALA A 37 0.98 0.48 11.00
C ALA A 37 -0.55 0.48 10.96
N GLY A 38 -1.21 -0.47 11.59
CA GLY A 38 -2.67 -0.54 11.70
C GLY A 38 -3.21 0.47 12.70
N ASN A 39 -4.11 1.35 12.26
CA ASN A 39 -4.69 2.39 13.12
C ASN A 39 -6.19 2.54 12.88
N LEU A 40 -7.00 2.23 13.91
CA LEU A 40 -8.47 2.35 13.84
C LEU A 40 -8.94 3.78 13.59
N GLU A 41 -8.17 4.78 14.01
CA GLU A 41 -8.49 6.19 13.73
C GLU A 41 -8.52 6.51 12.22
N SER A 42 -7.84 5.71 11.40
CA SER A 42 -7.92 5.82 9.93
C SER A 42 -9.29 5.40 9.37
N LEU A 43 -10.08 4.66 10.16
CA LEU A 43 -11.42 4.21 9.83
C LEU A 43 -12.53 5.05 10.48
N ARG A 44 -12.19 6.12 11.19
CA ARG A 44 -13.14 6.96 11.95
C ARG A 44 -14.32 7.46 11.10
N ALA A 45 -14.11 7.74 9.82
CA ALA A 45 -15.17 8.20 8.92
C ALA A 45 -16.25 7.14 8.63
N VAL A 46 -15.93 5.86 8.85
CA VAL A 46 -16.82 4.71 8.62
C VAL A 46 -17.23 4.01 9.94
N ASP A 47 -16.71 4.48 11.07
CA ASP A 47 -17.05 3.94 12.38
C ASP A 47 -18.54 4.11 12.68
N GLY A 48 -19.16 3.08 13.28
CA GLY A 48 -20.58 3.05 13.60
C GLY A 48 -21.53 3.00 12.39
N ARG A 49 -21.05 2.94 11.15
CA ARG A 49 -21.91 2.77 9.99
C ARG A 49 -22.47 1.34 9.89
N PRO A 50 -23.76 1.17 9.52
CA PRO A 50 -24.40 -0.14 9.50
C PRO A 50 -23.80 -1.09 8.45
N ASN A 51 -23.16 -0.52 7.40
CA ASN A 51 -22.51 -1.26 6.31
C ASN A 51 -20.99 -1.40 6.52
N HIS A 52 -20.47 -1.16 7.74
CA HIS A 52 -19.07 -1.41 8.08
C HIS A 52 -18.96 -2.26 9.35
N ARG A 53 -18.08 -3.26 9.31
CA ARG A 53 -17.71 -4.11 10.44
C ARG A 53 -16.20 -4.22 10.52
N PHE A 54 -15.68 -4.31 11.73
CA PHE A 54 -14.25 -4.53 11.97
C PHE A 54 -14.04 -5.85 12.72
N LEU A 55 -13.08 -6.64 12.23
CA LEU A 55 -12.60 -7.85 12.87
C LEU A 55 -11.10 -7.73 13.13
N LYS A 56 -10.70 -7.72 14.40
CA LYS A 56 -9.29 -7.82 14.77
C LYS A 56 -8.86 -9.28 14.64
N ALA A 57 -8.13 -9.61 13.59
CA ALA A 57 -7.59 -10.95 13.36
C ALA A 57 -6.33 -10.89 12.49
N ASP A 58 -5.44 -11.86 12.70
CA ASP A 58 -4.28 -12.11 11.84
C ASP A 58 -4.72 -13.00 10.67
N ILE A 59 -4.30 -12.66 9.45
CA ILE A 59 -4.55 -13.49 8.26
C ILE A 59 -3.88 -14.87 8.33
N CYS A 60 -2.89 -15.05 9.21
CA CYS A 60 -2.28 -16.35 9.50
C CYS A 60 -3.17 -17.24 10.37
N ASP A 61 -4.18 -16.69 11.04
CA ASP A 61 -5.16 -17.45 11.85
C ASP A 61 -6.23 -18.07 10.95
N ARG A 62 -5.99 -19.29 10.53
CA ARG A 62 -6.90 -20.03 9.64
C ARG A 62 -8.32 -20.15 10.20
N PRO A 63 -8.56 -20.59 11.45
CA PRO A 63 -9.89 -20.62 12.03
C PRO A 63 -10.62 -19.28 11.98
N ALA A 64 -9.93 -18.16 12.29
CA ALA A 64 -10.51 -16.83 12.21
C ALA A 64 -10.91 -16.46 10.79
N MET A 65 -10.06 -16.76 9.78
CA MET A 65 -10.37 -16.51 8.37
C MET A 65 -11.55 -17.35 7.90
N GLU A 66 -11.58 -18.65 8.16
CA GLU A 66 -12.71 -19.53 7.82
C GLU A 66 -14.02 -19.04 8.45
N SER A 67 -13.99 -18.60 9.71
CA SER A 67 -15.16 -18.02 10.41
C SER A 67 -15.61 -16.70 9.77
N ALA A 68 -14.67 -15.83 9.37
CA ALA A 68 -14.98 -14.59 8.70
C ALA A 68 -15.70 -14.83 7.36
N PHE A 69 -15.21 -15.76 6.54
CA PHE A 69 -15.87 -16.14 5.29
C PHE A 69 -17.26 -16.72 5.52
N ALA A 70 -17.40 -17.66 6.47
CA ALA A 70 -18.67 -18.33 6.75
C ALA A 70 -19.75 -17.36 7.27
N SER A 71 -19.37 -16.43 8.16
CA SER A 71 -20.32 -15.50 8.79
C SER A 71 -20.65 -14.29 7.92
N PHE A 72 -19.66 -13.76 7.17
CA PHE A 72 -19.86 -12.56 6.36
C PHE A 72 -20.32 -12.89 4.93
N GLN A 73 -19.94 -14.05 4.39
CA GLN A 73 -20.30 -14.53 3.05
C GLN A 73 -19.95 -13.51 1.95
N PRO A 74 -18.67 -13.20 1.75
CA PRO A 74 -18.25 -12.12 0.83
C PRO A 74 -18.50 -12.47 -0.63
N ASP A 75 -18.85 -11.44 -1.41
CA ASP A 75 -18.88 -11.50 -2.87
C ASP A 75 -17.48 -11.25 -3.45
N ARG A 76 -16.63 -10.52 -2.69
CA ARG A 76 -15.25 -10.18 -3.07
C ARG A 76 -14.32 -10.17 -1.86
N VAL A 77 -13.06 -10.47 -2.11
CA VAL A 77 -11.95 -10.29 -1.16
C VAL A 77 -10.92 -9.35 -1.79
N MET A 78 -10.51 -8.34 -1.04
CA MET A 78 -9.43 -7.42 -1.42
C MET A 78 -8.33 -7.55 -0.39
N HIS A 79 -7.23 -8.20 -0.78
CA HIS A 79 -6.16 -8.59 0.13
C HIS A 79 -5.01 -7.59 0.09
N LEU A 80 -4.95 -6.74 1.13
CA LEU A 80 -3.92 -5.72 1.33
C LEU A 80 -3.08 -5.96 2.60
N ALA A 81 -3.46 -6.91 3.47
CA ALA A 81 -2.70 -7.21 4.68
C ALA A 81 -1.29 -7.70 4.30
N ALA A 82 -0.28 -6.98 4.75
CA ALA A 82 1.13 -7.30 4.51
C ALA A 82 2.02 -6.54 5.50
N GLU A 83 3.18 -7.10 5.83
CA GLU A 83 4.32 -6.32 6.28
C GLU A 83 4.93 -5.61 5.06
N SER A 84 5.14 -4.27 5.15
CA SER A 84 5.39 -3.45 3.96
C SER A 84 6.55 -2.46 4.07
N HIS A 85 7.26 -2.40 5.20
CA HIS A 85 8.37 -1.46 5.35
C HIS A 85 9.71 -2.12 5.00
N VAL A 86 10.29 -1.73 3.86
CA VAL A 86 11.54 -2.32 3.35
C VAL A 86 12.65 -2.32 4.40
N ASP A 87 12.89 -1.19 5.10
CA ASP A 87 13.96 -1.10 6.08
C ASP A 87 13.75 -2.07 7.27
N ARG A 88 12.50 -2.30 7.69
CA ARG A 88 12.15 -3.33 8.68
C ARG A 88 12.43 -4.74 8.18
N SER A 89 12.26 -4.99 6.88
CA SER A 89 12.53 -6.31 6.30
C SER A 89 14.01 -6.70 6.34
N ILE A 90 14.92 -5.72 6.37
CA ILE A 90 16.37 -5.96 6.45
C ILE A 90 16.75 -6.57 7.82
N THR A 91 16.10 -6.15 8.89
CA THR A 91 16.39 -6.60 10.25
C THR A 91 15.43 -7.66 10.79
N GLY A 92 14.24 -7.82 10.19
CA GLY A 92 13.18 -8.72 10.64
C GLY A 92 12.51 -9.49 9.50
N ALA A 93 13.27 -10.10 8.59
CA ALA A 93 12.75 -10.78 7.40
C ALA A 93 11.72 -11.90 7.70
N ALA A 94 11.82 -12.54 8.88
CA ALA A 94 10.93 -13.63 9.27
C ALA A 94 9.46 -13.20 9.35
N ASP A 95 9.18 -12.01 9.86
CA ASP A 95 7.82 -11.47 9.98
C ASP A 95 7.20 -11.24 8.58
N PHE A 96 8.03 -10.84 7.61
CA PHE A 96 7.61 -10.65 6.21
C PHE A 96 7.26 -12.00 5.55
N VAL A 97 8.05 -13.04 5.79
CA VAL A 97 7.73 -14.39 5.29
C VAL A 97 6.45 -14.90 5.96
N GLN A 98 6.33 -14.75 7.27
CA GLN A 98 5.15 -15.21 8.01
C GLN A 98 3.89 -14.51 7.51
N THR A 99 3.86 -13.19 7.47
CA THR A 99 2.66 -12.43 7.09
C THR A 99 2.41 -12.50 5.59
N ASN A 100 3.41 -12.18 4.75
CA ASN A 100 3.17 -12.01 3.32
C ASN A 100 3.05 -13.34 2.57
N VAL A 101 3.75 -14.39 3.02
CA VAL A 101 3.69 -15.70 2.35
C VAL A 101 2.71 -16.63 3.03
N ILE A 102 2.90 -16.92 4.34
CA ILE A 102 2.05 -17.86 5.06
C ILE A 102 0.64 -17.28 5.27
N GLY A 103 0.54 -15.99 5.61
CA GLY A 103 -0.75 -15.31 5.75
C GLY A 103 -1.54 -15.30 4.43
N THR A 104 -0.89 -14.97 3.30
CA THR A 104 -1.52 -15.04 1.97
C THR A 104 -1.96 -16.46 1.64
N PHE A 105 -1.11 -17.48 1.89
CA PHE A 105 -1.47 -18.89 1.71
C PHE A 105 -2.74 -19.24 2.52
N THR A 106 -2.77 -18.88 3.80
CA THR A 106 -3.89 -19.16 4.70
C THR A 106 -5.19 -18.52 4.21
N LEU A 107 -5.12 -17.26 3.78
CA LEU A 107 -6.27 -16.53 3.26
C LEU A 107 -6.76 -17.11 1.92
N LEU A 108 -5.85 -17.49 1.02
CA LEU A 108 -6.19 -18.14 -0.25
C LEU A 108 -6.89 -19.49 -0.03
N GLU A 109 -6.43 -20.30 0.95
CA GLU A 109 -7.10 -21.55 1.29
C GLU A 109 -8.50 -21.35 1.88
N ALA A 110 -8.66 -20.38 2.78
CA ALA A 110 -9.98 -20.04 3.33
C ALA A 110 -10.93 -19.57 2.21
N ALA A 111 -10.44 -18.70 1.32
CA ALA A 111 -11.20 -18.22 0.17
C ALA A 111 -11.57 -19.37 -0.80
N ARG A 112 -10.64 -20.27 -1.09
CA ARG A 112 -10.87 -21.44 -1.96
C ARG A 112 -11.92 -22.39 -1.39
N CYS A 113 -11.83 -22.71 -0.09
CA CYS A 113 -12.80 -23.57 0.58
C CYS A 113 -14.21 -22.94 0.55
N TYR A 114 -14.31 -21.66 0.85
CA TYR A 114 -15.57 -20.92 0.80
C TYR A 114 -16.12 -20.89 -0.64
N TRP A 115 -15.32 -20.48 -1.62
CA TRP A 115 -15.69 -20.38 -3.04
C TRP A 115 -16.16 -21.73 -3.60
N ALA A 116 -15.48 -22.82 -3.27
CA ALA A 116 -15.87 -24.16 -3.72
C ALA A 116 -17.29 -24.57 -3.30
N GLY A 117 -17.78 -24.07 -2.17
CA GLY A 117 -19.13 -24.31 -1.67
C GLY A 117 -20.22 -23.39 -2.23
N LEU A 118 -19.86 -22.36 -3.03
CA LEU A 118 -20.85 -21.43 -3.57
C LEU A 118 -21.66 -22.05 -4.72
N PRO A 119 -22.90 -21.58 -4.96
CA PRO A 119 -23.63 -21.86 -6.21
C PRO A 119 -22.87 -21.33 -7.44
N ASP A 120 -23.08 -21.91 -8.61
CA ASP A 120 -22.33 -21.62 -9.83
C ASP A 120 -22.37 -20.13 -10.24
N GLU A 121 -23.51 -19.46 -10.10
CA GLU A 121 -23.66 -18.03 -10.36
C GLU A 121 -22.78 -17.20 -9.41
N ALA A 122 -22.80 -17.50 -8.12
CA ALA A 122 -21.98 -16.81 -7.12
C ALA A 122 -20.49 -17.12 -7.30
N LYS A 123 -20.13 -18.36 -7.71
CA LYS A 123 -18.74 -18.72 -8.07
C LYS A 123 -18.21 -17.88 -9.21
N SER A 124 -19.00 -17.69 -10.26
CA SER A 124 -18.60 -16.91 -11.43
C SER A 124 -18.45 -15.42 -11.13
N ALA A 125 -19.25 -14.91 -10.20
CA ALA A 125 -19.22 -13.51 -9.78
C ALA A 125 -18.13 -13.21 -8.72
N PHE A 126 -17.70 -14.21 -7.96
CA PHE A 126 -16.68 -14.04 -6.90
C PHE A 126 -15.35 -13.52 -7.47
N ARG A 127 -14.67 -12.66 -6.70
CA ARG A 127 -13.31 -12.16 -7.04
C ARG A 127 -12.44 -12.12 -5.80
N PHE A 128 -11.19 -12.51 -6.00
CA PHE A 128 -10.10 -12.34 -5.04
C PHE A 128 -9.05 -11.41 -5.67
N LEU A 129 -9.00 -10.16 -5.21
CA LEU A 129 -7.97 -9.21 -5.62
C LEU A 129 -6.79 -9.31 -4.65
N HIS A 130 -5.61 -9.68 -5.17
CA HIS A 130 -4.35 -9.67 -4.45
C HIS A 130 -3.59 -8.38 -4.78
N VAL A 131 -3.30 -7.56 -3.76
CA VAL A 131 -2.60 -6.29 -3.94
C VAL A 131 -1.12 -6.46 -3.66
N SER A 132 -0.28 -6.14 -4.64
CA SER A 132 1.17 -6.25 -4.61
C SER A 132 1.85 -4.89 -4.89
N THR A 133 3.10 -4.89 -5.28
CA THR A 133 3.97 -3.73 -5.45
C THR A 133 4.81 -3.87 -6.73
N ASP A 134 5.22 -2.75 -7.32
CA ASP A 134 6.18 -2.70 -8.42
C ASP A 134 7.60 -3.12 -8.00
N GLU A 135 7.90 -3.13 -6.70
CA GLU A 135 9.19 -3.58 -6.17
C GLU A 135 9.49 -5.06 -6.47
N VAL A 136 8.48 -5.85 -6.84
CA VAL A 136 8.68 -7.25 -7.27
C VAL A 136 9.42 -7.36 -8.61
N TYR A 137 9.41 -6.32 -9.43
CA TYR A 137 10.09 -6.28 -10.73
C TYR A 137 11.59 -5.98 -10.63
N GLY A 138 12.06 -5.52 -9.46
CA GLY A 138 13.47 -5.14 -9.26
C GLY A 138 13.74 -3.69 -9.59
N SER A 139 14.93 -3.36 -10.11
CA SER A 139 15.38 -2.00 -10.38
C SER A 139 15.54 -1.74 -11.88
N LEU A 140 14.99 -0.63 -12.35
CA LEU A 140 15.23 -0.14 -13.72
C LEU A 140 16.55 0.62 -13.83
N GLY A 141 17.11 0.62 -15.04
CA GLY A 141 18.14 1.56 -15.45
C GLY A 141 17.59 2.97 -15.72
N ALA A 142 18.29 3.76 -16.55
CA ALA A 142 17.87 5.13 -16.88
C ALA A 142 16.54 5.18 -17.63
N ASP A 143 16.25 4.18 -18.44
CA ASP A 143 15.11 4.12 -19.34
C ASP A 143 14.22 2.91 -19.08
N GLY A 144 13.04 2.88 -19.72
CA GLY A 144 12.08 1.79 -19.67
C GLY A 144 11.04 1.93 -18.58
N LEU A 145 10.03 1.06 -18.63
CA LEU A 145 8.93 0.96 -17.66
C LEU A 145 8.70 -0.52 -17.32
N PHE A 146 8.31 -0.81 -16.09
CA PHE A 146 7.81 -2.13 -15.73
C PHE A 146 6.42 -2.35 -16.32
N THR A 147 6.28 -3.38 -17.14
CA THR A 147 4.99 -3.88 -17.63
C THR A 147 4.59 -5.12 -16.85
N GLU A 148 3.37 -5.60 -17.02
CA GLU A 148 2.90 -6.83 -16.40
C GLU A 148 3.61 -8.08 -16.90
N GLU A 149 4.34 -7.97 -18.04
CA GLU A 149 5.17 -9.03 -18.62
C GLU A 149 6.63 -8.99 -18.13
N THR A 150 7.01 -7.94 -17.38
CA THR A 150 8.37 -7.83 -16.83
C THR A 150 8.63 -8.98 -15.85
N PRO A 151 9.73 -9.75 -16.00
CA PRO A 151 10.10 -10.78 -15.03
C PRO A 151 10.34 -10.19 -13.64
N TYR A 152 10.00 -10.95 -12.61
CA TYR A 152 10.26 -10.56 -11.23
C TYR A 152 11.74 -10.74 -10.89
N ASP A 153 12.35 -9.70 -10.29
CA ASP A 153 13.75 -9.67 -9.83
C ASP A 153 13.88 -8.90 -8.50
N PRO A 154 13.19 -9.35 -7.44
CA PRO A 154 13.09 -8.62 -6.18
C PRO A 154 14.44 -8.54 -5.45
N SER A 155 14.82 -7.34 -4.97
CA SER A 155 16.12 -7.04 -4.34
C SER A 155 16.09 -6.98 -2.81
N SER A 156 14.91 -6.98 -2.17
CA SER A 156 14.76 -6.91 -0.72
C SER A 156 13.96 -8.09 -0.14
N PRO A 157 14.10 -8.43 1.17
CA PRO A 157 13.25 -9.44 1.79
C PRO A 157 11.75 -9.11 1.68
N TYR A 158 11.38 -7.83 1.74
CA TYR A 158 10.01 -7.38 1.49
C TYR A 158 9.55 -7.73 0.07
N SER A 159 10.25 -7.23 -0.95
CA SER A 159 9.84 -7.46 -2.35
C SER A 159 9.88 -8.96 -2.71
N ALA A 160 10.83 -9.74 -2.19
CA ALA A 160 10.89 -11.18 -2.36
C ALA A 160 9.66 -11.89 -1.73
N SER A 161 9.23 -11.47 -0.53
CA SER A 161 8.04 -12.03 0.10
C SER A 161 6.75 -11.67 -0.66
N LYS A 162 6.68 -10.47 -1.25
CA LYS A 162 5.57 -10.05 -2.11
C LYS A 162 5.55 -10.83 -3.42
N ALA A 163 6.70 -11.01 -4.08
CA ALA A 163 6.82 -11.84 -5.27
C ALA A 163 6.37 -13.28 -5.01
N ALA A 164 6.74 -13.86 -3.85
CA ALA A 164 6.29 -15.19 -3.44
C ALA A 164 4.76 -15.25 -3.27
N SER A 165 4.15 -14.24 -2.65
CA SER A 165 2.68 -14.18 -2.47
C SER A 165 1.94 -14.01 -3.81
N ASP A 166 2.49 -13.24 -4.75
CA ASP A 166 1.94 -13.11 -6.11
C ASP A 166 1.95 -14.45 -6.85
N HIS A 167 3.04 -15.20 -6.74
CA HIS A 167 3.12 -16.54 -7.32
C HIS A 167 2.13 -17.51 -6.68
N LEU A 168 1.88 -17.45 -5.36
CA LEU A 168 0.85 -18.23 -4.70
C LEU A 168 -0.53 -17.86 -5.24
N ALA A 169 -0.87 -16.59 -5.32
CA ALA A 169 -2.14 -16.11 -5.84
C ALA A 169 -2.41 -16.60 -7.28
N LYS A 170 -1.42 -16.46 -8.16
CA LYS A 170 -1.47 -16.98 -9.54
C LYS A 170 -1.56 -18.51 -9.59
N ALA A 171 -0.87 -19.23 -8.70
CA ALA A 171 -0.95 -20.68 -8.62
C ALA A 171 -2.33 -21.17 -8.20
N TRP A 172 -2.99 -20.51 -7.22
CA TRP A 172 -4.35 -20.83 -6.81
C TRP A 172 -5.37 -20.66 -7.94
N GLN A 173 -5.19 -19.62 -8.74
CA GLN A 173 -6.02 -19.43 -9.93
C GLN A 173 -5.80 -20.55 -10.95
N ARG A 174 -4.55 -20.87 -11.30
CA ARG A 174 -4.23 -21.86 -12.35
C ARG A 174 -4.54 -23.28 -11.95
N THR A 175 -4.30 -23.63 -10.68
CA THR A 175 -4.45 -25.02 -10.19
C THR A 175 -5.87 -25.31 -9.75
N TYR A 176 -6.53 -24.39 -9.07
CA TYR A 176 -7.84 -24.63 -8.44
C TYR A 176 -8.99 -23.85 -9.08
N GLY A 177 -8.69 -22.91 -10.00
CA GLY A 177 -9.68 -22.09 -10.65
C GLY A 177 -10.23 -20.95 -9.79
N LEU A 178 -9.63 -20.67 -8.61
CA LEU A 178 -10.05 -19.55 -7.78
C LEU A 178 -9.94 -18.25 -8.58
N PRO A 179 -11.01 -17.43 -8.70
CA PRO A 179 -11.00 -16.25 -9.57
C PRO A 179 -10.17 -15.10 -8.97
N VAL A 180 -8.85 -15.23 -9.08
CA VAL A 180 -7.86 -14.26 -8.61
C VAL A 180 -7.54 -13.24 -9.70
N VAL A 181 -7.37 -11.97 -9.29
CA VAL A 181 -6.75 -10.90 -10.06
C VAL A 181 -5.62 -10.31 -9.20
N VAL A 182 -4.51 -9.92 -9.81
CA VAL A 182 -3.37 -9.31 -9.12
C VAL A 182 -3.26 -7.84 -9.51
N SER A 183 -2.86 -6.96 -8.58
CA SER A 183 -2.46 -5.59 -8.92
C SER A 183 -1.09 -5.28 -8.34
N ASN A 184 -0.22 -4.66 -9.13
CA ASN A 184 1.09 -4.17 -8.70
C ASN A 184 1.06 -2.64 -8.76
N CYS A 185 1.27 -1.97 -7.62
CA CYS A 185 1.19 -0.52 -7.56
C CYS A 185 2.56 0.14 -7.37
N SER A 186 2.68 1.37 -7.87
CA SER A 186 3.79 2.26 -7.59
C SER A 186 3.73 2.84 -6.17
N ASN A 187 4.68 3.70 -5.80
CA ASN A 187 4.76 4.28 -4.46
C ASN A 187 3.53 5.15 -4.16
N ASN A 188 2.80 4.78 -3.12
CA ASN A 188 1.62 5.52 -2.69
C ASN A 188 1.95 6.66 -1.73
N TYR A 189 1.17 7.75 -1.83
CA TYR A 189 1.22 8.87 -0.89
C TYR A 189 -0.18 9.47 -0.67
N GLY A 190 -0.36 10.22 0.40
CA GLY A 190 -1.65 10.83 0.70
C GLY A 190 -2.02 10.84 2.19
N PRO A 191 -3.29 11.14 2.51
CA PRO A 191 -3.84 11.10 3.85
C PRO A 191 -3.65 9.75 4.54
N TYR A 192 -3.40 9.78 5.87
CA TYR A 192 -3.24 8.58 6.71
C TYR A 192 -2.00 7.72 6.41
N HIS A 193 -1.00 8.25 5.70
CA HIS A 193 0.27 7.54 5.50
C HIS A 193 1.11 7.57 6.78
N PHE A 194 1.63 6.40 7.20
CA PHE A 194 2.31 6.26 8.50
C PHE A 194 3.56 7.16 8.57
N PRO A 195 3.81 7.84 9.73
CA PRO A 195 4.82 8.90 9.88
C PRO A 195 6.28 8.53 9.59
N GLU A 196 6.64 7.25 9.50
CA GLU A 196 8.01 6.80 9.18
C GLU A 196 8.38 6.86 7.69
N LYS A 197 7.39 7.04 6.82
CA LYS A 197 7.60 7.07 5.36
C LYS A 197 8.05 8.45 4.88
N LEU A 198 8.76 8.50 3.74
CA LEU A 198 9.44 9.69 3.22
C LEU A 198 8.57 10.97 3.26
N ILE A 199 7.39 10.94 2.65
CA ILE A 199 6.54 12.14 2.52
C ILE A 199 6.02 12.61 3.89
N PRO A 200 5.33 11.77 4.71
CA PRO A 200 4.87 12.24 6.01
C PRO A 200 6.01 12.58 6.97
N LEU A 201 7.11 11.84 6.96
CA LEU A 201 8.30 12.14 7.77
C LEU A 201 8.84 13.54 7.42
N THR A 202 8.98 13.84 6.13
CA THR A 202 9.44 15.15 5.64
C THR A 202 8.51 16.26 6.13
N ILE A 203 7.19 16.12 5.97
CA ILE A 203 6.20 17.12 6.41
C ILE A 203 6.32 17.36 7.92
N LEU A 204 6.31 16.29 8.71
CA LEU A 204 6.28 16.40 10.18
C LEU A 204 7.60 16.91 10.76
N ASN A 205 8.75 16.48 10.21
CA ASN A 205 10.04 16.99 10.60
C ASN A 205 10.21 18.46 10.21
N ALA A 206 9.79 18.85 9.00
CA ALA A 206 9.82 20.25 8.57
C ALA A 206 9.05 21.17 9.53
N LEU A 207 7.83 20.78 9.90
CA LEU A 207 7.00 21.51 10.86
C LEU A 207 7.66 21.62 12.25
N ALA A 208 8.31 20.54 12.70
CA ALA A 208 8.99 20.47 14.01
C ALA A 208 10.34 21.21 14.03
N GLY A 209 10.90 21.60 12.90
CA GLY A 209 12.27 22.17 12.82
C GLY A 209 13.37 21.12 12.88
N GLU A 210 13.04 19.85 12.66
CA GLU A 210 13.92 18.70 12.67
C GLU A 210 14.63 18.53 11.30
N PRO A 211 15.78 17.84 11.22
CA PRO A 211 16.44 17.52 9.95
C PRO A 211 15.52 16.73 9.01
N LEU A 212 15.64 17.00 7.70
CA LEU A 212 14.99 16.28 6.62
C LEU A 212 15.99 15.31 5.99
N PRO A 213 16.07 14.04 6.44
CA PRO A 213 17.09 13.11 5.99
C PRO A 213 16.82 12.63 4.56
N ILE A 214 17.81 12.77 3.67
CA ILE A 214 17.82 12.23 2.32
C ILE A 214 18.88 11.13 2.24
N TYR A 215 18.50 9.93 1.81
CA TYR A 215 19.41 8.80 1.66
C TYR A 215 20.33 9.00 0.44
N GLY A 216 21.62 8.76 0.61
CA GLY A 216 22.62 8.91 -0.46
C GLY A 216 22.63 10.33 -1.03
N LYS A 217 22.46 10.45 -2.34
CA LYS A 217 22.34 11.72 -3.06
C LYS A 217 20.89 12.18 -3.26
N GLY A 218 19.92 11.28 -2.97
CA GLY A 218 18.51 11.52 -3.20
C GLY A 218 18.08 11.41 -4.66
N ASP A 219 18.92 10.81 -5.50
CA ASP A 219 18.71 10.65 -6.94
C ASP A 219 17.88 9.40 -7.31
N ASN A 220 17.50 8.59 -6.33
CA ASN A 220 16.57 7.48 -6.55
C ASN A 220 15.23 8.01 -7.06
N VAL A 221 14.74 7.41 -8.14
CA VAL A 221 13.48 7.80 -8.79
C VAL A 221 12.35 6.87 -8.37
N ARG A 222 11.19 7.45 -8.06
CA ARG A 222 9.95 6.72 -7.74
C ARG A 222 8.79 7.31 -8.54
N ASP A 223 7.89 6.43 -8.99
CA ASP A 223 6.58 6.86 -9.49
C ASP A 223 5.63 7.00 -8.30
N TRP A 224 4.91 8.12 -8.22
CA TRP A 224 4.08 8.47 -7.09
C TRP A 224 2.60 8.46 -7.44
N LEU A 225 1.82 7.64 -6.70
CA LEU A 225 0.39 7.44 -6.88
C LEU A 225 -0.39 7.96 -5.67
N TYR A 226 -1.34 8.85 -5.90
CA TYR A 226 -2.20 9.34 -4.82
C TYR A 226 -3.12 8.23 -4.32
N VAL A 227 -3.22 8.06 -3.00
CA VAL A 227 -3.84 6.89 -2.37
C VAL A 227 -5.32 6.71 -2.70
N GLU A 228 -6.07 7.81 -2.89
CA GLU A 228 -7.48 7.73 -3.26
C GLU A 228 -7.66 7.33 -4.73
N ASP A 229 -6.74 7.70 -5.61
CA ASP A 229 -6.69 7.19 -6.99
C ASP A 229 -6.43 5.68 -6.99
N HIS A 230 -5.50 5.22 -6.14
CA HIS A 230 -5.24 3.80 -6.00
C HIS A 230 -6.47 3.04 -5.48
N ALA A 231 -7.16 3.57 -4.45
CA ALA A 231 -8.40 2.95 -3.94
C ALA A 231 -9.46 2.77 -5.04
N ARG A 232 -9.64 3.79 -5.93
CA ARG A 232 -10.54 3.70 -7.09
C ARG A 232 -10.07 2.66 -8.12
N ALA A 233 -8.75 2.57 -8.35
CA ALA A 233 -8.19 1.55 -9.23
C ALA A 233 -8.47 0.13 -8.72
N LEU A 234 -8.22 -0.11 -7.43
CA LEU A 234 -8.43 -1.41 -6.80
C LEU A 234 -9.91 -1.86 -6.89
N ASP A 235 -10.87 -0.95 -6.61
CA ASP A 235 -12.29 -1.26 -6.76
C ASP A 235 -12.64 -1.62 -8.21
N LEU A 236 -12.16 -0.85 -9.17
CA LEU A 236 -12.40 -1.09 -10.59
C LEU A 236 -11.76 -2.42 -11.07
N ILE A 237 -10.54 -2.72 -10.64
CA ILE A 237 -9.87 -4.00 -10.96
C ILE A 237 -10.65 -5.18 -10.36
N ALA A 238 -11.11 -5.06 -9.11
CA ALA A 238 -11.92 -6.10 -8.47
C ALA A 238 -13.30 -6.26 -9.16
N GLU A 239 -13.85 -5.20 -9.73
CA GLU A 239 -15.14 -5.23 -10.43
C GLU A 239 -15.02 -5.80 -11.85
N ARG A 240 -14.00 -5.37 -12.62
CA ARG A 240 -13.93 -5.60 -14.07
C ARG A 240 -12.66 -6.27 -14.56
N GLY A 241 -11.65 -6.42 -13.70
CA GLY A 241 -10.39 -7.05 -14.06
C GLY A 241 -10.58 -8.49 -14.53
N ARG A 242 -9.82 -8.89 -15.54
CA ARG A 242 -9.85 -10.25 -16.07
C ARG A 242 -9.20 -11.21 -15.06
N VAL A 243 -9.92 -12.29 -14.77
CA VAL A 243 -9.42 -13.36 -13.88
C VAL A 243 -8.13 -13.96 -14.43
N GLY A 244 -7.13 -14.10 -13.56
CA GLY A 244 -5.79 -14.62 -13.89
C GLY A 244 -4.80 -13.56 -14.35
N GLU A 245 -5.26 -12.33 -14.64
CA GLU A 245 -4.40 -11.25 -15.09
C GLU A 245 -3.82 -10.43 -13.93
N THR A 246 -2.76 -9.71 -14.28
CA THR A 246 -2.13 -8.69 -13.44
C THR A 246 -2.42 -7.32 -14.04
N TYR A 247 -2.64 -6.32 -13.20
CA TYR A 247 -2.78 -4.92 -13.59
C TYR A 247 -1.77 -4.06 -12.82
N ASN A 248 -0.94 -3.36 -13.55
CA ASN A 248 -0.08 -2.33 -12.99
C ASN A 248 -0.89 -1.06 -12.72
N VAL A 249 -0.64 -0.43 -11.55
CA VAL A 249 -1.30 0.81 -11.13
C VAL A 249 -0.25 1.85 -10.80
N GLY A 250 -0.08 2.85 -11.65
CA GLY A 250 0.93 3.90 -11.52
C GLY A 250 0.35 5.29 -11.71
N GLY A 251 1.04 6.28 -11.12
CA GLY A 251 0.64 7.68 -11.20
C GLY A 251 1.19 8.43 -12.41
N ARG A 252 2.15 7.84 -13.15
CA ARG A 252 2.96 8.53 -14.19
C ARG A 252 3.66 9.79 -13.66
N ASN A 253 4.03 9.77 -12.38
CA ASN A 253 4.59 10.88 -11.64
C ASN A 253 5.99 10.53 -11.12
N GLU A 254 6.92 10.21 -12.02
CA GLU A 254 8.31 9.92 -11.66
C GLU A 254 9.00 11.15 -11.09
N ARG A 255 9.60 11.03 -9.90
CA ARG A 255 10.35 12.09 -9.21
C ARG A 255 11.56 11.52 -8.49
N GLN A 256 12.66 12.27 -8.47
CA GLN A 256 13.76 11.99 -7.55
C GLN A 256 13.35 12.27 -6.10
N ASN A 257 13.84 11.49 -5.15
CA ASN A 257 13.52 11.69 -3.74
C ASN A 257 13.89 13.11 -3.25
N VAL A 258 15.01 13.67 -3.70
CA VAL A 258 15.41 15.05 -3.35
C VAL A 258 14.41 16.07 -3.86
N ASP A 259 13.84 15.88 -5.05
CA ASP A 259 12.86 16.81 -5.63
C ASP A 259 11.51 16.70 -4.89
N VAL A 260 11.11 15.50 -4.46
CA VAL A 260 9.93 15.31 -3.59
C VAL A 260 10.08 16.11 -2.30
N VAL A 261 11.25 16.01 -1.63
CA VAL A 261 11.50 16.74 -0.38
C VAL A 261 11.48 18.25 -0.60
N ARG A 262 12.14 18.75 -1.66
CA ARG A 262 12.11 20.18 -2.00
C ARG A 262 10.73 20.69 -2.33
N HIS A 263 9.94 19.89 -3.05
CA HIS A 263 8.56 20.25 -3.39
C HIS A 263 7.69 20.39 -2.13
N ILE A 264 7.80 19.45 -1.19
CA ILE A 264 7.12 19.53 0.11
C ILE A 264 7.52 20.80 0.86
N CYS A 265 8.83 21.14 0.89
CA CYS A 265 9.32 22.37 1.51
C CYS A 265 8.69 23.61 0.86
N ALA A 266 8.62 23.67 -0.47
CA ALA A 266 8.01 24.79 -1.18
C ALA A 266 6.52 24.95 -0.89
N VAL A 267 5.78 23.83 -0.78
CA VAL A 267 4.36 23.84 -0.37
C VAL A 267 4.21 24.35 1.06
N LEU A 268 5.06 23.90 1.99
CA LEU A 268 5.05 24.38 3.38
C LEU A 268 5.44 25.85 3.50
N ASP A 269 6.42 26.34 2.72
CA ASP A 269 6.79 27.75 2.67
C ASP A 269 5.62 28.65 2.25
N ARG A 270 4.73 28.14 1.42
CA ARG A 270 3.52 28.84 0.98
C ARG A 270 2.40 28.76 2.02
N LEU A 271 2.16 27.58 2.61
CA LEU A 271 1.02 27.36 3.51
C LEU A 271 1.28 27.79 4.96
N VAL A 272 2.50 27.59 5.46
CA VAL A 272 2.91 27.90 6.84
C VAL A 272 4.31 28.51 6.85
N PRO A 273 4.50 29.73 6.31
CA PRO A 273 5.81 30.34 6.15
C PRO A 273 6.54 30.51 7.49
N LYS A 274 7.86 30.28 7.47
CA LYS A 274 8.78 30.54 8.58
C LYS A 274 9.79 31.64 8.21
N ASN A 275 10.62 32.05 9.18
CA ASN A 275 11.67 33.06 8.94
C ASN A 275 12.74 32.58 7.93
N ARG A 276 12.89 31.28 7.74
CA ARG A 276 13.78 30.65 6.75
C ARG A 276 12.99 29.61 5.96
N PRO A 277 13.28 29.44 4.67
CA PRO A 277 12.68 28.36 3.87
C PRO A 277 12.93 26.98 4.51
N TYR A 278 11.98 26.06 4.37
CA TYR A 278 12.05 24.73 5.00
C TYR A 278 13.19 23.87 4.43
N ASP A 279 13.61 24.11 3.20
CA ASP A 279 14.69 23.38 2.52
C ASP A 279 16.05 23.48 3.22
N HIS A 280 16.26 24.51 4.09
CA HIS A 280 17.48 24.62 4.89
C HIS A 280 17.65 23.47 5.90
N GLN A 281 16.58 22.72 6.20
CA GLN A 281 16.60 21.55 7.10
C GLN A 281 17.07 20.26 6.39
N ILE A 282 17.23 20.28 5.04
CA ILE A 282 17.67 19.11 4.27
C ILE A 282 19.06 18.66 4.73
N SER A 283 19.19 17.38 5.02
CA SER A 283 20.43 16.73 5.40
C SER A 283 20.63 15.44 4.66
N TYR A 284 21.83 15.18 4.16
CA TYR A 284 22.16 13.93 3.47
C TYR A 284 22.73 12.93 4.43
N VAL A 285 22.24 11.69 4.38
CA VAL A 285 22.64 10.59 5.23
C VAL A 285 23.13 9.40 4.41
N THR A 286 23.88 8.47 5.01
CA THR A 286 24.35 7.26 4.32
C THR A 286 23.16 6.49 3.74
N ASP A 287 23.30 5.97 2.52
CA ASP A 287 22.27 5.19 1.88
C ASP A 287 22.04 3.82 2.57
N ARG A 288 20.91 3.18 2.30
CA ARG A 288 20.58 1.85 2.80
C ARG A 288 21.10 0.77 1.84
N PRO A 289 21.40 -0.45 2.34
CA PRO A 289 21.71 -1.59 1.49
C PRO A 289 20.54 -1.93 0.55
N GLY A 290 20.84 -2.32 -0.70
CA GLY A 290 19.83 -2.77 -1.66
C GLY A 290 18.83 -1.68 -2.05
N HIS A 291 19.24 -0.41 -2.07
CA HIS A 291 18.36 0.69 -2.46
C HIS A 291 18.28 0.78 -3.98
N ASP A 292 17.19 0.33 -4.55
CA ASP A 292 16.94 0.35 -5.99
C ASP A 292 16.99 1.76 -6.57
N ALA A 293 17.59 1.91 -7.73
CA ALA A 293 17.83 3.21 -8.35
C ALA A 293 16.54 3.85 -8.88
N ARG A 294 15.72 3.08 -9.61
CA ARG A 294 14.53 3.63 -10.26
C ARG A 294 13.39 2.63 -10.32
N TYR A 295 12.20 3.10 -9.98
CA TYR A 295 10.92 2.45 -10.25
C TYR A 295 10.09 3.36 -11.16
N ALA A 296 9.56 2.78 -12.23
CA ALA A 296 8.61 3.42 -13.13
C ALA A 296 7.71 2.34 -13.72
N ILE A 297 6.41 2.51 -13.59
CA ILE A 297 5.43 1.47 -13.93
C ILE A 297 4.58 1.90 -15.13
N ASP A 298 4.29 0.98 -16.03
CA ASP A 298 3.35 1.17 -17.12
C ASP A 298 1.96 0.70 -16.71
N ALA A 299 1.03 1.64 -16.58
CA ALA A 299 -0.37 1.38 -16.25
C ALA A 299 -1.29 1.32 -17.50
N SER A 300 -0.72 1.24 -18.71
CA SER A 300 -1.48 1.31 -19.97
C SER A 300 -2.54 0.22 -20.07
N ARG A 301 -2.27 -1.00 -19.61
CA ARG A 301 -3.28 -2.08 -19.59
C ARG A 301 -4.51 -1.70 -18.79
N LEU A 302 -4.34 -1.14 -17.61
CA LEU A 302 -5.44 -0.68 -16.76
C LEU A 302 -6.22 0.46 -17.43
N GLU A 303 -5.51 1.40 -18.04
CA GLU A 303 -6.12 2.53 -18.75
C GLU A 303 -6.93 2.09 -19.97
N GLU A 304 -6.37 1.20 -20.80
CA GLU A 304 -6.97 0.76 -22.05
C GLU A 304 -8.14 -0.23 -21.83
N GLU A 305 -7.97 -1.19 -20.93
CA GLU A 305 -8.98 -2.23 -20.72
C GLU A 305 -10.11 -1.79 -19.80
N LEU A 306 -9.78 -1.01 -18.74
CA LEU A 306 -10.77 -0.66 -17.73
C LEU A 306 -11.14 0.83 -17.72
N GLY A 307 -10.43 1.67 -18.48
CA GLY A 307 -10.73 3.11 -18.59
C GLY A 307 -10.32 3.91 -17.36
N TRP A 308 -9.47 3.37 -16.47
CA TRP A 308 -9.01 4.09 -15.30
C TRP A 308 -7.90 5.08 -15.65
N ARG A 309 -7.90 6.22 -14.95
CA ARG A 309 -6.79 7.19 -14.95
C ARG A 309 -6.69 7.84 -13.58
N ALA A 310 -5.46 8.14 -13.16
CA ALA A 310 -5.22 8.97 -11.98
C ALA A 310 -5.90 10.34 -12.17
N GLN A 311 -6.54 10.83 -11.12
CA GLN A 311 -7.21 12.15 -11.11
C GLN A 311 -6.29 13.22 -10.56
N GLU A 312 -5.34 12.82 -9.69
CA GLU A 312 -4.35 13.72 -9.12
C GLU A 312 -3.02 13.59 -9.86
N ASP A 313 -2.45 14.72 -10.25
CA ASP A 313 -1.02 14.81 -10.53
C ASP A 313 -0.23 14.95 -9.22
N PHE A 314 1.11 14.95 -9.33
CA PHE A 314 1.96 15.03 -8.14
C PHE A 314 1.78 16.35 -7.38
N ASP A 315 1.61 17.47 -8.10
CA ASP A 315 1.53 18.80 -7.50
C ASP A 315 0.23 18.96 -6.71
N SER A 316 -0.90 18.61 -7.32
CA SER A 316 -2.22 18.65 -6.65
C SER A 316 -2.32 17.67 -5.48
N GLY A 317 -1.79 16.46 -5.66
CA GLY A 317 -1.81 15.43 -4.62
C GLY A 317 -0.93 15.77 -3.41
N ILE A 318 0.26 16.34 -3.63
CA ILE A 318 1.17 16.77 -2.53
C ILE A 318 0.56 17.94 -1.77
N GLU A 319 -0.03 18.91 -2.44
CA GLU A 319 -0.71 20.02 -1.75
C GLU A 319 -1.83 19.51 -0.84
N LYS A 320 -2.69 18.63 -1.35
CA LYS A 320 -3.75 17.96 -0.56
C LYS A 320 -3.16 17.17 0.61
N THR A 321 -2.05 16.48 0.40
CA THR A 321 -1.38 15.69 1.43
C THR A 321 -0.84 16.60 2.54
N VAL A 322 -0.08 17.62 2.20
CA VAL A 322 0.46 18.59 3.19
C VAL A 322 -0.67 19.24 3.97
N GLN A 323 -1.71 19.74 3.29
CA GLN A 323 -2.87 20.34 3.95
C GLN A 323 -3.54 19.37 4.90
N TRP A 324 -3.68 18.10 4.50
CA TRP A 324 -4.26 17.09 5.38
C TRP A 324 -3.44 16.90 6.67
N TYR A 325 -2.11 16.84 6.61
CA TYR A 325 -1.26 16.73 7.80
C TYR A 325 -1.36 17.99 8.69
N LEU A 326 -1.51 19.16 8.11
CA LEU A 326 -1.72 20.41 8.88
C LEU A 326 -3.05 20.36 9.66
N ASP A 327 -4.11 19.83 9.05
CA ASP A 327 -5.47 19.83 9.62
C ASP A 327 -5.74 18.65 10.56
N ASN A 328 -4.96 17.56 10.46
CA ASN A 328 -5.25 16.31 11.15
C ASN A 328 -4.19 15.91 12.20
N ARG A 329 -3.74 16.88 12.99
CA ARG A 329 -2.77 16.65 14.07
C ARG A 329 -3.24 15.56 15.04
N TRP A 330 -4.54 15.46 15.31
CA TRP A 330 -5.15 14.45 16.17
C TRP A 330 -4.85 13.02 15.76
N TRP A 331 -4.65 12.77 14.46
CA TRP A 331 -4.35 11.43 13.92
C TRP A 331 -2.87 11.09 14.02
N TRP A 332 -1.98 11.97 13.59
CA TRP A 332 -0.56 11.66 13.49
C TRP A 332 0.25 11.93 14.78
N GLN A 333 -0.17 12.86 15.65
CA GLN A 333 0.58 13.18 16.86
C GLN A 333 0.75 11.97 17.80
N PRO A 334 -0.31 11.18 18.11
CA PRO A 334 -0.17 9.99 18.95
C PRO A 334 0.72 8.90 18.30
N LEU A 335 0.79 8.83 16.97
CA LEU A 335 1.67 7.90 16.25
C LEU A 335 3.12 8.37 16.36
N ARG A 336 3.36 9.67 16.19
CA ARG A 336 4.69 10.25 16.29
C ARG A 336 5.26 10.13 17.72
N ASP A 337 4.43 10.30 18.74
CA ASP A 337 4.85 10.16 20.14
C ASP A 337 5.27 8.72 20.50
N ARG A 338 4.78 7.73 19.76
CA ARG A 338 5.17 6.31 19.89
C ARG A 338 6.38 5.92 19.02
N TYR A 339 6.62 6.64 17.95
CA TYR A 339 7.71 6.42 17.03
C TYR A 339 8.89 7.28 17.47
N ASP A 340 9.96 6.63 17.93
CA ASP A 340 11.17 7.29 18.48
C ASP A 340 12.05 8.01 17.43
N GLY A 341 11.62 7.99 16.16
CA GLY A 341 12.34 8.61 15.05
C GLY A 341 13.65 7.92 14.69
N GLN A 342 13.95 6.76 15.28
CA GLN A 342 15.18 6.03 14.97
C GLN A 342 15.18 5.58 13.52
N ARG A 343 16.33 5.70 12.91
CA ARG A 343 16.56 5.22 11.54
C ARG A 343 16.53 3.69 11.53
N LEU A 344 15.65 3.12 10.70
CA LEU A 344 15.49 1.69 10.50
C LEU A 344 16.45 1.17 9.40
N GLY A 345 16.64 -0.15 9.34
CA GLY A 345 17.40 -0.81 8.26
C GLY A 345 18.92 -0.66 8.32
N LEU A 346 19.47 -0.15 9.42
CA LEU A 346 20.91 -0.19 9.65
C LEU A 346 21.28 -1.60 10.15
N VAL A 347 22.02 -2.34 9.34
CA VAL A 347 22.68 -3.57 9.81
C VAL A 347 23.66 -3.13 10.88
N ALA A 348 23.46 -3.58 12.12
CA ALA A 348 24.49 -3.45 13.14
C ALA A 348 25.74 -4.13 12.59
N ASN A 349 26.86 -3.38 12.45
CA ASN A 349 28.13 -3.99 12.10
C ASN A 349 28.37 -5.11 13.13
N ALA A 350 28.29 -6.36 12.67
CA ALA A 350 28.73 -7.50 13.43
C ALA A 350 30.25 -7.28 13.66
N GLY A 351 30.62 -6.83 14.88
CA GLY A 351 32.00 -6.72 15.34
C GLY A 351 32.61 -8.08 15.52
#